data_eaeed39fd54a348b292648fe8c655d38
#
_entry.id   eaeed39fd54a348b292648fe8c655d38
#
_cell.length_a   1.000
_cell.length_b   1.000
_cell.length_c   1.000
_cell.angle_alpha   90.00
_cell.angle_beta   90.00
_cell.angle_gamma   90.00
#
_symmetry.space_group_name_H-M   'P 1'
#
loop_
_entity.id
_entity.type
_entity.pdbx_description
1 polymer ?
#
loop_
_entity_poly.entity_id
_entity_poly.type
_entity_poly.pdbx_seq_one_letter_code
_entity_poly.pdbx_strand_id
1 'polypeptide(L)'
;MGYTVKDLISSNKFQGLQLISDNSGINKEIKGAQIIAVPDMENFLGGGELLLTSLAVYEKLDKCTMLSHLKELNKKQVSGFVVKRIQNTAHRNALFEILLCFCEEHGIPVLEIPQDLSYWQIIKYLLLQIFNIEIAKAVYFKMTRDEINRLFAMEISNDRLVRNMIDKVGRILGNPITLYDKDFRNKYPDASEKNEFIIIDDSEKYVPNIISKYEYIRQKREHIEYIKKINILSQYEFYLVISEVNEPLMELDFITLDGIMSPLRYILSQIMTEKNREKKYHRDLEYRLLNGSLSDAEEDEIANLLNLNSADEYRVIICYLKPENYKDNFSAAQRTETELIEKAVLKFVPKEHIYCNTNRVIYIHKENRKEERLEFRKKLEDFQRIIQDRLAEKELKFEFLIGIGKLIKGYHDLKESFEDSKNAIEYIDVIRNIVGDANKSVVDCSKLGFFHIFTNIKDKKQLRTYIPDAVNDIYQYDIQKNGELIDTLECYLNHKYSIRKTSELMNVHSRTVSYRLQKIVDLTGMDFDNITEMLAVRNGIIILKILEQL
;
A
#
# COMPACT_ATOMS: atom_id res chain seq x y z
N MET A 1 -57.84 2.12 -3.02
CA MET A 1 -57.51 2.04 -4.46
C MET A 1 -56.01 1.92 -4.56
N GLY A 2 -55.53 1.00 -5.36
CA GLY A 2 -54.09 0.84 -5.56
C GLY A 2 -53.49 2.00 -6.40
N TYR A 3 -52.19 2.17 -6.33
CA TYR A 3 -51.50 3.22 -7.11
C TYR A 3 -51.46 2.85 -8.60
N THR A 4 -51.84 3.78 -9.49
CA THR A 4 -52.01 3.49 -10.92
C THR A 4 -50.96 4.20 -11.79
N VAL A 5 -50.87 3.81 -13.07
CA VAL A 5 -50.01 4.52 -14.04
C VAL A 5 -50.47 5.99 -14.20
N LYS A 6 -51.76 6.24 -14.12
CA LYS A 6 -52.32 7.61 -14.12
C LYS A 6 -51.83 8.44 -12.94
N ASP A 7 -51.76 7.84 -11.74
CA ASP A 7 -51.25 8.52 -10.54
C ASP A 7 -49.78 8.87 -10.69
N LEU A 8 -48.96 7.96 -11.28
CA LEU A 8 -47.55 8.20 -11.58
C LEU A 8 -47.38 9.42 -12.52
N ILE A 9 -48.16 9.48 -13.61
CA ILE A 9 -48.12 10.59 -14.57
C ILE A 9 -48.56 11.89 -13.89
N SER A 10 -49.66 11.83 -13.14
CA SER A 10 -50.27 13.01 -12.50
C SER A 10 -49.46 13.54 -11.31
N SER A 11 -48.53 12.75 -10.78
CA SER A 11 -47.69 13.13 -9.63
C SER A 11 -46.76 14.30 -9.94
N ASN A 12 -46.46 14.58 -11.22
CA ASN A 12 -45.47 15.57 -11.69
C ASN A 12 -44.13 15.48 -10.97
N LYS A 13 -43.83 14.31 -10.38
CA LYS A 13 -42.60 14.09 -9.61
C LYS A 13 -41.35 14.03 -10.50
N PHE A 14 -41.55 13.49 -11.72
CA PHE A 14 -40.44 13.29 -12.64
C PHE A 14 -40.55 14.21 -13.84
N GLN A 15 -39.68 15.20 -13.91
CA GLN A 15 -39.66 16.15 -15.04
C GLN A 15 -39.28 15.39 -16.33
N GLY A 16 -40.08 15.56 -17.39
CA GLY A 16 -39.85 14.89 -18.67
C GLY A 16 -40.40 13.47 -18.78
N LEU A 17 -41.12 12.93 -17.77
CA LEU A 17 -41.90 11.69 -17.91
C LEU A 17 -43.11 11.98 -18.79
N GLN A 18 -43.23 11.28 -19.92
CA GLN A 18 -44.32 11.49 -20.89
C GLN A 18 -44.97 10.17 -21.26
N LEU A 19 -46.32 10.19 -21.42
CA LEU A 19 -47.05 9.08 -22.01
C LEU A 19 -46.89 9.17 -23.53
N ILE A 20 -46.43 8.10 -24.16
CA ILE A 20 -46.21 8.05 -25.62
C ILE A 20 -47.28 7.22 -26.32
N SER A 21 -47.80 6.16 -25.68
CA SER A 21 -48.94 5.42 -26.21
C SER A 21 -50.28 6.20 -26.07
N ASP A 22 -51.31 5.64 -26.60
CA ASP A 22 -52.69 6.12 -26.33
C ASP A 22 -53.02 6.05 -24.82
N ASN A 23 -54.17 6.63 -24.44
CA ASN A 23 -54.61 6.62 -23.03
C ASN A 23 -55.20 5.28 -22.57
N SER A 24 -55.09 4.22 -23.37
CA SER A 24 -55.60 2.91 -22.98
C SER A 24 -54.71 2.32 -21.89
N GLY A 25 -55.30 1.73 -20.86
CA GLY A 25 -54.59 1.07 -19.79
C GLY A 25 -53.96 1.94 -18.71
N ILE A 26 -54.06 3.29 -18.75
CA ILE A 26 -53.46 4.18 -17.72
C ILE A 26 -54.03 3.96 -16.31
N ASN A 27 -55.22 3.39 -16.20
CA ASN A 27 -55.84 3.06 -14.91
C ASN A 27 -55.39 1.70 -14.35
N LYS A 28 -54.43 0.99 -15.02
CA LYS A 28 -53.86 -0.25 -14.49
C LYS A 28 -53.12 0.02 -13.19
N GLU A 29 -53.40 -0.80 -12.20
CA GLU A 29 -52.75 -0.75 -10.90
C GLU A 29 -51.28 -1.22 -11.02
N ILE A 30 -50.37 -0.48 -10.43
CA ILE A 30 -48.97 -0.82 -10.36
C ILE A 30 -48.74 -1.58 -9.05
N LYS A 31 -48.37 -2.87 -9.14
CA LYS A 31 -48.06 -3.74 -7.98
C LYS A 31 -46.59 -3.87 -7.68
N GLY A 32 -45.72 -3.40 -8.57
CA GLY A 32 -44.28 -3.43 -8.43
C GLY A 32 -43.60 -2.74 -9.62
N ALA A 33 -42.29 -2.68 -9.61
CA ALA A 33 -41.50 -2.15 -10.71
C ALA A 33 -40.26 -3.04 -10.93
N GLN A 34 -39.92 -3.29 -12.20
CA GLN A 34 -38.79 -4.19 -12.53
C GLN A 34 -38.03 -3.71 -13.77
N ILE A 35 -36.70 -3.82 -13.77
CA ILE A 35 -35.90 -3.52 -14.94
C ILE A 35 -35.77 -4.79 -15.80
N ILE A 36 -36.06 -4.67 -17.10
CA ILE A 36 -35.86 -5.76 -18.05
C ILE A 36 -34.38 -5.90 -18.34
N ALA A 37 -33.74 -6.92 -17.73
CA ALA A 37 -32.33 -7.21 -17.87
C ALA A 37 -32.03 -8.47 -18.71
N VAL A 38 -33.01 -9.36 -18.88
CA VAL A 38 -32.89 -10.62 -19.61
C VAL A 38 -34.14 -10.87 -20.47
N PRO A 39 -34.06 -11.63 -21.60
CA PRO A 39 -35.19 -11.87 -22.48
C PRO A 39 -36.31 -12.75 -21.89
N ASP A 40 -36.00 -13.60 -20.90
CA ASP A 40 -36.94 -14.52 -20.23
C ASP A 40 -37.47 -13.96 -18.91
N MET A 41 -37.64 -12.66 -18.86
CA MET A 41 -38.03 -11.93 -17.65
C MET A 41 -39.44 -12.34 -17.14
N GLU A 42 -40.32 -12.82 -17.98
CA GLU A 42 -41.65 -13.28 -17.63
C GLU A 42 -41.68 -14.35 -16.55
N ASN A 43 -40.61 -15.13 -16.44
CA ASN A 43 -40.48 -16.18 -15.41
C ASN A 43 -40.32 -15.60 -13.99
N PHE A 44 -39.94 -14.32 -13.89
CA PHE A 44 -39.68 -13.65 -12.61
C PHE A 44 -40.77 -12.65 -12.22
N LEU A 45 -41.85 -12.51 -13.04
CA LEU A 45 -42.92 -11.58 -12.78
C LEU A 45 -44.10 -12.24 -12.07
N GLY A 46 -44.62 -11.54 -11.05
CA GLY A 46 -45.81 -11.93 -10.31
C GLY A 46 -47.11 -11.40 -10.96
N GLY A 47 -47.00 -10.40 -11.81
CA GLY A 47 -48.10 -9.71 -12.50
C GLY A 47 -48.42 -8.33 -11.92
N GLY A 48 -48.71 -7.39 -12.80
CA GLY A 48 -49.02 -5.99 -12.45
C GLY A 48 -47.77 -5.11 -12.23
N GLU A 49 -46.58 -5.55 -12.64
CA GLU A 49 -45.38 -4.74 -12.55
C GLU A 49 -45.31 -3.70 -13.69
N LEU A 50 -44.73 -2.53 -13.36
CA LEU A 50 -44.28 -1.55 -14.34
C LEU A 50 -42.85 -1.93 -14.78
N LEU A 51 -42.66 -2.14 -16.09
CA LEU A 51 -41.39 -2.64 -16.64
C LEU A 51 -40.56 -1.49 -17.19
N LEU A 52 -39.30 -1.40 -16.76
CA LEU A 52 -38.36 -0.35 -17.17
C LEU A 52 -37.31 -0.95 -18.14
N THR A 53 -37.12 -0.31 -19.32
CA THR A 53 -36.23 -0.85 -20.35
C THR A 53 -35.57 0.24 -21.18
N SER A 54 -34.33 -0.02 -21.63
CA SER A 54 -33.66 0.75 -22.70
C SER A 54 -33.73 0.04 -24.04
N LEU A 55 -34.49 -1.05 -24.16
CA LEU A 55 -34.56 -1.95 -25.31
C LEU A 55 -33.25 -2.67 -25.66
N ALA A 56 -32.19 -2.48 -24.89
CA ALA A 56 -30.87 -3.12 -25.15
C ALA A 56 -30.96 -4.64 -25.15
N VAL A 57 -31.83 -5.22 -24.32
CA VAL A 57 -32.03 -6.67 -24.23
C VAL A 57 -32.55 -7.27 -25.56
N TYR A 58 -33.23 -6.48 -26.36
CA TYR A 58 -33.83 -6.90 -27.64
C TYR A 58 -32.93 -6.67 -28.85
N GLU A 59 -31.79 -5.98 -28.71
CA GLU A 59 -30.91 -5.64 -29.84
C GLU A 59 -30.38 -6.83 -30.64
N LYS A 60 -30.18 -7.96 -29.94
CA LYS A 60 -29.67 -9.19 -30.53
C LYS A 60 -30.76 -10.19 -30.91
N LEU A 61 -32.01 -9.83 -30.70
CA LEU A 61 -33.14 -10.70 -30.98
C LEU A 61 -33.81 -10.31 -32.30
N ASP A 62 -34.37 -11.31 -32.96
CA ASP A 62 -35.22 -11.07 -34.13
C ASP A 62 -36.62 -10.57 -33.72
N LYS A 63 -37.36 -9.99 -34.67
CA LYS A 63 -38.70 -9.43 -34.45
C LYS A 63 -39.68 -10.48 -33.89
N CYS A 64 -39.60 -11.72 -34.39
CA CYS A 64 -40.51 -12.78 -33.97
C CYS A 64 -40.30 -13.17 -32.50
N THR A 65 -39.02 -13.29 -32.07
CA THR A 65 -38.64 -13.59 -30.70
C THR A 65 -39.05 -12.47 -29.74
N MET A 66 -38.84 -11.18 -30.14
CA MET A 66 -39.27 -10.04 -29.34
C MET A 66 -40.80 -10.04 -29.16
N LEU A 67 -41.57 -10.25 -30.23
CA LEU A 67 -43.04 -10.31 -30.17
C LEU A 67 -43.53 -11.50 -29.32
N SER A 68 -42.86 -12.65 -29.39
CA SER A 68 -43.15 -13.79 -28.50
C SER A 68 -42.98 -13.42 -27.04
N HIS A 69 -41.85 -12.79 -26.70
CA HIS A 69 -41.58 -12.32 -25.34
C HIS A 69 -42.65 -11.27 -24.87
N LEU A 70 -42.98 -10.30 -25.71
CA LEU A 70 -44.00 -9.30 -25.38
C LEU A 70 -45.38 -9.95 -25.13
N LYS A 71 -45.75 -10.99 -25.86
CA LYS A 71 -46.98 -11.79 -25.62
C LYS A 71 -46.95 -12.47 -24.26
N GLU A 72 -45.84 -13.04 -23.86
CA GLU A 72 -45.69 -13.66 -22.54
C GLU A 72 -45.79 -12.61 -21.42
N LEU A 73 -45.16 -11.43 -21.58
CA LEU A 73 -45.29 -10.32 -20.65
C LEU A 73 -46.75 -9.83 -20.53
N ASN A 74 -47.50 -9.78 -21.65
CA ASN A 74 -48.91 -9.42 -21.62
C ASN A 74 -49.77 -10.45 -20.87
N LYS A 75 -49.48 -11.76 -20.99
CA LYS A 75 -50.15 -12.80 -20.19
C LYS A 75 -49.93 -12.60 -18.68
N LYS A 76 -48.81 -12.01 -18.28
CA LYS A 76 -48.54 -11.64 -16.89
C LYS A 76 -49.27 -10.36 -16.45
N GLN A 77 -50.06 -9.75 -17.33
CA GLN A 77 -50.81 -8.55 -17.02
C GLN A 77 -49.94 -7.39 -16.49
N VAL A 78 -48.81 -7.13 -17.15
CA VAL A 78 -47.97 -6.00 -16.78
C VAL A 78 -48.72 -4.67 -16.81
N SER A 79 -48.40 -3.76 -15.90
CA SER A 79 -49.10 -2.48 -15.76
C SER A 79 -48.69 -1.47 -16.83
N GLY A 80 -47.50 -1.57 -17.39
CA GLY A 80 -46.97 -0.69 -18.44
C GLY A 80 -45.49 -0.82 -18.67
N PHE A 81 -44.96 -0.04 -19.58
CA PHE A 81 -43.55 0.09 -19.87
C PHE A 81 -43.06 1.52 -19.62
N VAL A 82 -41.84 1.65 -19.09
CA VAL A 82 -41.08 2.90 -19.03
C VAL A 82 -39.84 2.72 -19.89
N VAL A 83 -39.75 3.47 -20.98
CA VAL A 83 -38.68 3.36 -21.97
C VAL A 83 -37.72 4.53 -21.86
N LYS A 84 -36.44 4.24 -21.87
CA LYS A 84 -35.37 5.24 -21.95
C LYS A 84 -34.62 5.05 -23.26
N ARG A 85 -34.73 6.02 -24.17
CA ARG A 85 -34.02 5.96 -25.46
C ARG A 85 -32.60 6.52 -25.33
N ILE A 86 -31.62 5.63 -25.09
CA ILE A 86 -30.22 6.02 -24.81
C ILE A 86 -29.44 6.38 -26.09
N GLN A 87 -29.75 5.73 -27.21
CA GLN A 87 -29.10 5.97 -28.51
C GLN A 87 -30.16 5.92 -29.60
N ASN A 88 -30.20 6.95 -30.41
CA ASN A 88 -31.20 7.10 -31.48
C ASN A 88 -30.68 6.43 -32.78
N THR A 89 -30.44 5.11 -32.74
CA THR A 89 -30.08 4.32 -33.93
C THR A 89 -31.34 3.88 -34.68
N ALA A 90 -31.25 3.73 -36.00
CA ALA A 90 -32.38 3.26 -36.81
C ALA A 90 -32.93 1.91 -36.30
N HIS A 91 -32.05 1.02 -35.84
CA HIS A 91 -32.43 -0.28 -35.30
C HIS A 91 -33.21 -0.15 -33.98
N ARG A 92 -32.80 0.69 -33.03
CA ARG A 92 -33.52 0.91 -31.76
C ARG A 92 -34.85 1.60 -31.98
N ASN A 93 -34.93 2.52 -32.93
CA ASN A 93 -36.20 3.14 -33.28
C ASN A 93 -37.18 2.10 -33.83
N ALA A 94 -36.70 1.15 -34.65
CA ALA A 94 -37.56 0.06 -35.14
C ALA A 94 -38.02 -0.88 -33.99
N LEU A 95 -37.17 -1.17 -33.01
CA LEU A 95 -37.56 -1.95 -31.82
C LEU A 95 -38.58 -1.18 -30.96
N PHE A 96 -38.41 0.12 -30.84
CA PHE A 96 -39.36 0.97 -30.12
C PHE A 96 -40.74 0.99 -30.79
N GLU A 97 -40.80 1.13 -32.12
CA GLU A 97 -42.07 1.08 -32.89
C GLU A 97 -42.75 -0.29 -32.74
N ILE A 98 -41.98 -1.40 -32.72
CA ILE A 98 -42.58 -2.73 -32.50
C ILE A 98 -43.17 -2.82 -31.09
N LEU A 99 -42.49 -2.32 -30.07
CA LEU A 99 -43.00 -2.27 -28.69
C LEU A 99 -44.27 -1.42 -28.62
N LEU A 100 -44.24 -0.22 -29.20
CA LEU A 100 -45.35 0.74 -29.16
C LEU A 100 -46.60 0.18 -29.83
N CYS A 101 -46.50 -0.30 -31.08
CA CYS A 101 -47.61 -0.93 -31.78
C CYS A 101 -48.22 -2.09 -30.99
N PHE A 102 -47.35 -3.00 -30.45
CA PHE A 102 -47.84 -4.12 -29.63
C PHE A 102 -48.59 -3.64 -28.38
N CYS A 103 -48.04 -2.64 -27.70
CA CYS A 103 -48.63 -2.10 -26.48
C CYS A 103 -49.98 -1.39 -26.72
N GLU A 104 -50.11 -0.62 -27.81
CA GLU A 104 -51.35 0.03 -28.20
C GLU A 104 -52.45 -0.99 -28.55
N GLU A 105 -52.11 -2.06 -29.32
CA GLU A 105 -53.04 -3.15 -29.64
C GLU A 105 -53.59 -3.87 -28.38
N HIS A 106 -52.77 -3.94 -27.30
CA HIS A 106 -53.11 -4.68 -26.09
C HIS A 106 -53.50 -3.76 -24.91
N GLY A 107 -53.61 -2.46 -25.10
CA GLY A 107 -53.96 -1.49 -24.06
C GLY A 107 -52.93 -1.48 -22.92
N ILE A 108 -51.65 -1.47 -23.24
CA ILE A 108 -50.54 -1.39 -22.29
C ILE A 108 -49.90 -0.01 -22.42
N PRO A 109 -49.91 0.84 -21.38
CA PRO A 109 -49.34 2.19 -21.46
C PRO A 109 -47.83 2.14 -21.59
N VAL A 110 -47.28 3.00 -22.47
CA VAL A 110 -45.84 3.18 -22.67
C VAL A 110 -45.48 4.61 -22.30
N LEU A 111 -44.58 4.72 -21.33
CA LEU A 111 -44.03 5.98 -20.85
C LEU A 111 -42.61 6.14 -21.37
N GLU A 112 -42.21 7.35 -21.73
CA GLU A 112 -40.85 7.70 -22.06
C GLU A 112 -40.24 8.59 -20.98
N ILE A 113 -38.98 8.38 -20.68
CA ILE A 113 -38.22 9.18 -19.73
C ILE A 113 -36.96 9.77 -20.37
N PRO A 114 -36.50 10.95 -19.93
CA PRO A 114 -35.27 11.56 -20.40
C PRO A 114 -34.02 10.72 -19.99
N GLN A 115 -32.92 10.99 -20.68
CA GLN A 115 -31.70 10.19 -20.52
C GLN A 115 -31.03 10.34 -19.14
N ASP A 116 -31.15 11.49 -18.51
CA ASP A 116 -30.63 11.85 -17.21
C ASP A 116 -31.40 11.22 -16.04
N LEU A 117 -32.70 10.91 -16.21
CA LEU A 117 -33.53 10.31 -15.18
C LEU A 117 -33.15 8.81 -14.95
N SER A 118 -32.78 8.44 -13.75
CA SER A 118 -32.45 7.05 -13.41
C SER A 118 -33.70 6.17 -13.21
N TYR A 119 -33.67 4.92 -13.68
CA TYR A 119 -34.73 3.94 -13.36
C TYR A 119 -34.90 3.74 -11.86
N TRP A 120 -33.81 3.82 -11.10
CA TRP A 120 -33.87 3.65 -9.65
C TRP A 120 -34.64 4.75 -8.94
N GLN A 121 -34.63 5.97 -9.45
CA GLN A 121 -35.46 7.07 -8.93
C GLN A 121 -36.96 6.74 -9.05
N ILE A 122 -37.36 6.18 -10.17
CA ILE A 122 -38.75 5.75 -10.39
C ILE A 122 -39.10 4.57 -9.49
N ILE A 123 -38.22 3.57 -9.42
CA ILE A 123 -38.40 2.39 -8.57
C ILE A 123 -38.56 2.80 -7.11
N LYS A 124 -37.62 3.60 -6.56
CA LYS A 124 -37.70 4.09 -5.17
C LYS A 124 -39.04 4.78 -4.90
N TYR A 125 -39.43 5.69 -5.77
CA TYR A 125 -40.69 6.41 -5.63
C TYR A 125 -41.88 5.45 -5.63
N LEU A 126 -41.96 4.56 -6.60
CA LEU A 126 -43.08 3.60 -6.71
C LEU A 126 -43.17 2.67 -5.50
N LEU A 127 -42.06 2.14 -5.04
CA LEU A 127 -42.06 1.26 -3.86
C LEU A 127 -42.61 1.96 -2.61
N LEU A 128 -42.29 3.25 -2.42
CA LEU A 128 -42.82 4.07 -1.32
C LEU A 128 -44.31 4.40 -1.47
N GLN A 129 -44.85 4.44 -2.72
CA GLN A 129 -46.28 4.69 -2.96
C GLN A 129 -47.11 3.40 -2.83
N ILE A 130 -46.54 2.26 -3.24
CA ILE A 130 -47.27 0.99 -3.32
C ILE A 130 -47.24 0.24 -1.97
N PHE A 131 -46.09 0.26 -1.25
CA PHE A 131 -45.89 -0.50 -0.04
C PHE A 131 -45.74 0.41 1.19
N ASN A 132 -46.00 -0.15 2.37
CA ASN A 132 -45.54 0.51 3.58
C ASN A 132 -43.99 0.53 3.60
N ILE A 133 -43.40 1.41 4.39
CA ILE A 133 -41.95 1.68 4.38
C ILE A 133 -41.11 0.46 4.66
N GLU A 134 -41.57 -0.46 5.50
CA GLU A 134 -40.81 -1.67 5.87
C GLU A 134 -40.78 -2.69 4.72
N ILE A 135 -41.91 -2.87 4.02
CA ILE A 135 -41.97 -3.73 2.85
C ILE A 135 -41.16 -3.10 1.70
N ALA A 136 -41.26 -1.78 1.51
CA ALA A 136 -40.49 -1.06 0.52
C ALA A 136 -38.97 -1.24 0.75
N LYS A 137 -38.50 -1.14 1.99
CA LYS A 137 -37.11 -1.39 2.40
C LYS A 137 -36.68 -2.83 2.04
N ALA A 138 -37.48 -3.84 2.37
CA ALA A 138 -37.15 -5.25 2.09
C ALA A 138 -37.08 -5.56 0.59
N VAL A 139 -38.06 -5.07 -0.20
CA VAL A 139 -38.09 -5.25 -1.65
C VAL A 139 -36.91 -4.53 -2.31
N TYR A 140 -36.63 -3.30 -1.91
CA TYR A 140 -35.53 -2.51 -2.45
C TYR A 140 -34.16 -3.17 -2.13
N PHE A 141 -33.97 -3.66 -0.91
CA PHE A 141 -32.77 -4.41 -0.51
C PHE A 141 -32.55 -5.63 -1.40
N LYS A 142 -33.63 -6.42 -1.64
CA LYS A 142 -33.54 -7.59 -2.51
C LYS A 142 -33.12 -7.20 -3.92
N MET A 143 -33.78 -6.20 -4.52
CA MET A 143 -33.50 -5.76 -5.88
C MET A 143 -32.06 -5.27 -6.04
N THR A 144 -31.59 -4.42 -5.13
CA THR A 144 -30.22 -3.88 -5.19
C THR A 144 -29.18 -4.96 -4.96
N ARG A 145 -29.43 -5.90 -4.05
CA ARG A 145 -28.56 -7.05 -3.80
C ARG A 145 -28.45 -7.97 -5.03
N ASP A 146 -29.56 -8.24 -5.71
CA ASP A 146 -29.55 -9.08 -6.92
C ASP A 146 -28.74 -8.40 -8.06
N GLU A 147 -28.83 -7.08 -8.21
CA GLU A 147 -28.02 -6.33 -9.16
C GLU A 147 -26.50 -6.40 -8.84
N ILE A 148 -26.14 -6.35 -7.57
CA ILE A 148 -24.74 -6.46 -7.14
C ILE A 148 -24.24 -7.89 -7.33
N ASN A 149 -25.05 -8.89 -6.99
CA ASN A 149 -24.67 -10.30 -7.15
C ASN A 149 -24.40 -10.67 -8.62
N ARG A 150 -25.11 -10.07 -9.57
CA ARG A 150 -24.84 -10.26 -11.02
C ARG A 150 -23.42 -9.81 -11.42
N LEU A 151 -22.87 -8.77 -10.78
CA LEU A 151 -21.50 -8.32 -11.05
C LEU A 151 -20.46 -9.39 -10.68
N PHE A 152 -20.69 -10.10 -9.57
CA PHE A 152 -19.80 -11.19 -9.15
C PHE A 152 -19.76 -12.35 -10.13
N ALA A 153 -20.86 -12.60 -10.85
CA ALA A 153 -20.93 -13.67 -11.84
C ALA A 153 -20.25 -13.30 -13.16
N MET A 154 -20.06 -12.02 -13.44
CA MET A 154 -19.56 -11.53 -14.73
C MET A 154 -18.09 -11.13 -14.74
N GLU A 155 -17.51 -10.78 -13.58
CA GLU A 155 -16.17 -10.23 -13.50
C GLU A 155 -15.17 -11.23 -12.92
N ILE A 156 -14.03 -11.35 -13.61
CA ILE A 156 -12.92 -12.24 -13.19
C ILE A 156 -11.89 -11.50 -12.34
N SER A 157 -11.74 -10.18 -12.57
CA SER A 157 -10.73 -9.36 -11.87
C SER A 157 -11.32 -8.61 -10.68
N ASN A 158 -10.71 -8.77 -9.52
CA ASN A 158 -11.14 -8.10 -8.29
C ASN A 158 -11.12 -6.57 -8.41
N ASP A 159 -10.12 -5.97 -9.07
CA ASP A 159 -10.03 -4.52 -9.28
C ASP A 159 -11.18 -3.99 -10.16
N ARG A 160 -11.51 -4.70 -11.26
CA ARG A 160 -12.65 -4.36 -12.12
C ARG A 160 -13.97 -4.52 -11.38
N LEU A 161 -14.08 -5.55 -10.54
CA LEU A 161 -15.28 -5.80 -9.75
C LEU A 161 -15.56 -4.66 -8.77
N VAL A 162 -14.53 -4.15 -8.07
CA VAL A 162 -14.68 -2.97 -7.19
C VAL A 162 -15.13 -1.75 -7.98
N ARG A 163 -14.50 -1.47 -9.12
CA ARG A 163 -14.85 -0.35 -9.99
C ARG A 163 -16.32 -0.43 -10.45
N ASN A 164 -16.70 -1.57 -11.02
CA ASN A 164 -18.05 -1.80 -11.53
C ASN A 164 -19.09 -1.76 -10.40
N MET A 165 -18.74 -2.23 -9.20
CA MET A 165 -19.62 -2.13 -8.03
C MET A 165 -19.85 -0.67 -7.62
N ILE A 166 -18.80 0.13 -7.52
CA ILE A 166 -18.88 1.56 -7.16
C ILE A 166 -19.69 2.32 -8.21
N ASP A 167 -19.41 2.12 -9.50
CA ASP A 167 -20.17 2.74 -10.59
C ASP A 167 -21.64 2.34 -10.59
N LYS A 168 -21.93 1.05 -10.38
CA LYS A 168 -23.30 0.55 -10.33
C LYS A 168 -24.08 1.15 -9.17
N VAL A 169 -23.47 1.17 -7.98
CA VAL A 169 -24.10 1.76 -6.79
C VAL A 169 -24.29 3.25 -6.97
N GLY A 170 -23.33 3.97 -7.53
CA GLY A 170 -23.49 5.39 -7.88
C GLY A 170 -24.70 5.64 -8.77
N ARG A 171 -24.92 4.79 -9.78
CA ARG A 171 -26.12 4.85 -10.64
C ARG A 171 -27.41 4.53 -9.90
N ILE A 172 -27.40 3.58 -8.96
CA ILE A 172 -28.56 3.24 -8.14
C ILE A 172 -28.94 4.40 -7.21
N LEU A 173 -27.92 5.02 -6.58
CA LEU A 173 -28.14 6.16 -5.70
C LEU A 173 -28.45 7.46 -6.43
N GLY A 174 -28.06 7.56 -7.70
CA GLY A 174 -28.13 8.80 -8.48
C GLY A 174 -27.05 9.82 -8.12
N ASN A 175 -26.03 9.42 -7.37
CA ASN A 175 -24.99 10.29 -6.85
C ASN A 175 -23.60 9.68 -7.05
N PRO A 176 -22.54 10.48 -7.21
CA PRO A 176 -21.19 9.98 -7.34
C PRO A 176 -20.70 9.33 -6.04
N ILE A 177 -19.98 8.21 -6.21
CA ILE A 177 -19.32 7.47 -5.13
C ILE A 177 -17.85 7.35 -5.46
N THR A 178 -17.00 7.59 -4.48
CA THR A 178 -15.54 7.49 -4.63
C THR A 178 -14.95 6.69 -3.48
N LEU A 179 -13.99 5.83 -3.78
CA LEU A 179 -13.22 5.10 -2.77
C LEU A 179 -11.81 5.68 -2.69
N TYR A 180 -11.42 6.15 -1.51
CA TYR A 180 -10.09 6.67 -1.20
C TYR A 180 -9.30 5.70 -0.33
N ASP A 181 -7.97 5.74 -0.44
CA ASP A 181 -7.08 5.06 0.49
C ASP A 181 -6.86 5.90 1.77
N LYS A 182 -6.07 5.37 2.70
CA LYS A 182 -5.74 6.05 3.97
C LYS A 182 -5.02 7.40 3.82
N ASP A 183 -4.35 7.61 2.68
CA ASP A 183 -3.65 8.86 2.36
C ASP A 183 -4.56 9.80 1.56
N PHE A 184 -5.88 9.53 1.54
CA PHE A 184 -6.94 10.27 0.82
C PHE A 184 -6.70 10.38 -0.70
N ARG A 185 -6.02 9.38 -1.28
CA ARG A 185 -5.85 9.28 -2.72
C ARG A 185 -7.01 8.50 -3.32
N ASN A 186 -7.58 9.03 -4.41
CA ASN A 186 -8.64 8.35 -5.13
C ASN A 186 -8.14 6.99 -5.67
N LYS A 187 -8.90 5.94 -5.40
CA LYS A 187 -8.65 4.58 -5.91
C LYS A 187 -9.68 4.18 -6.97
N TYR A 188 -10.92 4.57 -6.79
CA TYR A 188 -12.02 4.23 -7.68
C TYR A 188 -13.10 5.33 -7.64
N PRO A 189 -13.63 5.79 -8.80
CA PRO A 189 -13.04 5.59 -10.13
C PRO A 189 -11.69 6.30 -10.25
N ASP A 190 -10.86 5.89 -11.22
CA ASP A 190 -9.59 6.58 -11.50
C ASP A 190 -9.91 8.01 -11.95
N ALA A 191 -9.72 8.98 -11.07
CA ALA A 191 -9.82 10.37 -11.44
C ALA A 191 -8.44 10.81 -11.96
N SER A 192 -8.41 11.32 -13.18
CA SER A 192 -7.28 12.05 -13.74
C SER A 192 -7.02 13.38 -13.03
N GLU A 193 -7.95 13.83 -12.19
CA GLU A 193 -7.85 15.02 -11.36
C GLU A 193 -7.59 14.64 -9.90
N LYS A 194 -6.59 15.30 -9.31
CA LYS A 194 -6.29 15.24 -7.88
C LYS A 194 -7.40 15.95 -7.09
N ASN A 195 -8.53 15.32 -6.93
CA ASN A 195 -9.46 15.76 -5.91
C ASN A 195 -8.89 15.34 -4.55
N GLU A 196 -8.24 16.27 -3.88
CA GLU A 196 -7.81 16.08 -2.51
C GLU A 196 -9.06 15.99 -1.63
N PHE A 197 -9.35 14.78 -1.19
CA PHE A 197 -10.37 14.55 -0.19
C PHE A 197 -9.79 14.89 1.19
N ILE A 198 -10.54 15.66 1.98
CA ILE A 198 -10.16 16.05 3.34
C ILE A 198 -11.38 15.86 4.24
N ILE A 199 -11.19 15.29 5.42
CA ILE A 199 -12.20 15.31 6.48
C ILE A 199 -12.04 16.62 7.24
N ILE A 200 -13.09 17.43 7.28
CA ILE A 200 -13.11 18.74 7.95
C ILE A 200 -13.43 18.59 9.44
N ASP A 201 -12.95 19.52 10.25
CA ASP A 201 -13.17 19.51 11.72
C ASP A 201 -14.66 19.68 12.09
N ASP A 202 -15.46 20.32 11.25
CA ASP A 202 -16.91 20.52 11.42
C ASP A 202 -17.74 19.34 10.89
N SER A 203 -17.20 18.14 10.93
CA SER A 203 -17.90 16.93 10.53
C SER A 203 -18.71 16.34 11.68
N GLU A 204 -19.88 15.80 11.38
CA GLU A 204 -20.78 15.20 12.36
C GLU A 204 -20.93 13.68 12.16
N LYS A 205 -21.21 12.97 13.23
CA LYS A 205 -21.56 11.56 13.16
C LYS A 205 -23.01 11.42 12.69
N TYR A 206 -23.22 10.64 11.64
CA TYR A 206 -24.52 10.36 11.07
C TYR A 206 -24.85 8.87 11.14
N VAL A 207 -26.03 8.56 11.68
CA VAL A 207 -26.57 7.20 11.73
C VAL A 207 -27.91 7.21 10.98
N PRO A 208 -28.02 6.52 9.82
CA PRO A 208 -29.27 6.47 9.09
C PRO A 208 -30.33 5.71 9.89
N ASN A 209 -31.59 6.13 9.72
CA ASN A 209 -32.74 5.49 10.39
C ASN A 209 -33.16 4.19 9.68
N ILE A 210 -32.25 3.24 9.62
CA ILE A 210 -32.43 1.90 9.07
C ILE A 210 -31.92 0.87 10.08
N ILE A 211 -32.18 -0.42 9.84
CA ILE A 211 -31.73 -1.52 10.72
C ILE A 211 -30.18 -1.62 10.75
N SER A 212 -29.52 -0.90 9.88
CA SER A 212 -28.08 -0.89 9.76
C SER A 212 -27.39 -0.39 11.03
N LYS A 213 -26.28 -1.05 11.35
CA LYS A 213 -25.38 -0.67 12.43
C LYS A 213 -24.23 0.22 11.94
N TYR A 214 -24.24 0.65 10.68
CA TYR A 214 -23.15 1.43 10.13
C TYR A 214 -23.32 2.92 10.42
N GLU A 215 -22.26 3.52 10.90
CA GLU A 215 -22.15 4.95 11.13
C GLU A 215 -21.38 5.59 9.99
N TYR A 216 -21.75 6.78 9.63
CA TYR A 216 -21.11 7.62 8.62
C TYR A 216 -20.60 8.89 9.28
N ILE A 217 -19.60 9.51 8.68
CA ILE A 217 -19.23 10.89 8.94
C ILE A 217 -19.95 11.72 7.90
N ARG A 218 -20.75 12.70 8.31
CA ARG A 218 -21.41 13.65 7.45
C ARG A 218 -20.70 14.98 7.51
N GLN A 219 -20.35 15.53 6.36
CA GLN A 219 -19.74 16.85 6.26
C GLN A 219 -20.36 17.64 5.12
N LYS A 220 -20.28 18.98 5.18
CA LYS A 220 -20.74 19.88 4.14
C LYS A 220 -19.56 20.66 3.59
N ARG A 221 -19.21 20.39 2.34
CA ARG A 221 -18.25 21.17 1.54
C ARG A 221 -19.03 21.92 0.46
N GLU A 222 -18.71 21.69 -0.80
CA GLU A 222 -19.54 22.14 -1.92
C GLU A 222 -20.89 21.40 -1.94
N HIS A 223 -20.83 20.11 -1.60
CA HIS A 223 -21.99 19.23 -1.45
C HIS A 223 -21.98 18.59 -0.06
N ILE A 224 -23.10 17.99 0.33
CA ILE A 224 -23.14 17.15 1.52
C ILE A 224 -22.47 15.82 1.15
N GLU A 225 -21.53 15.39 1.99
CA GLU A 225 -20.78 14.16 1.80
C GLU A 225 -21.02 13.22 2.97
N TYR A 226 -21.24 11.95 2.66
CA TYR A 226 -21.31 10.86 3.63
C TYR A 226 -20.10 9.95 3.45
N ILE A 227 -19.32 9.81 4.50
CA ILE A 227 -18.05 9.12 4.50
C ILE A 227 -18.14 7.88 5.36
N LYS A 228 -17.81 6.73 4.79
CA LYS A 228 -17.72 5.47 5.52
C LYS A 228 -16.29 4.98 5.57
N LYS A 229 -15.71 4.92 6.78
CA LYS A 229 -14.41 4.29 7.00
C LYS A 229 -14.53 2.77 6.92
N ILE A 230 -13.67 2.14 6.14
CA ILE A 230 -13.60 0.69 5.92
C ILE A 230 -12.22 0.20 6.33
N ASN A 231 -12.15 -0.60 7.38
CA ASN A 231 -10.91 -1.22 7.84
C ASN A 231 -10.80 -2.64 7.26
N ILE A 232 -9.65 -2.97 6.67
CA ILE A 232 -9.35 -4.26 6.07
C ILE A 232 -8.08 -4.84 6.71
N LEU A 233 -8.15 -6.09 7.18
CA LEU A 233 -7.03 -6.84 7.78
C LEU A 233 -6.30 -6.08 8.89
N SER A 234 -6.98 -5.18 9.60
CA SER A 234 -6.45 -4.29 10.66
C SER A 234 -5.27 -3.39 10.26
N GLN A 235 -4.85 -3.41 8.99
CA GLN A 235 -3.69 -2.67 8.48
C GLN A 235 -4.04 -1.66 7.38
N TYR A 236 -5.15 -1.90 6.67
CA TYR A 236 -5.55 -1.08 5.53
C TYR A 236 -6.83 -0.32 5.86
N GLU A 237 -6.82 0.96 5.55
CA GLU A 237 -7.97 1.84 5.71
C GLU A 237 -8.37 2.39 4.35
N PHE A 238 -9.69 2.38 4.12
CA PHE A 238 -10.31 3.00 2.96
C PHE A 238 -11.45 3.89 3.41
N TYR A 239 -11.78 4.87 2.59
CA TYR A 239 -12.88 5.79 2.83
C TYR A 239 -13.82 5.77 1.61
N LEU A 240 -15.03 5.26 1.81
CA LEU A 240 -16.09 5.33 0.82
C LEU A 240 -16.82 6.65 1.03
N VAL A 241 -16.81 7.51 0.01
CA VAL A 241 -17.40 8.85 0.03
C VAL A 241 -18.53 8.89 -0.96
N ILE A 242 -19.70 9.33 -0.51
CA ILE A 242 -20.89 9.55 -1.31
C ILE A 242 -21.20 11.05 -1.25
N SER A 243 -21.25 11.73 -2.40
CA SER A 243 -21.51 13.16 -2.47
C SER A 243 -22.91 13.42 -3.01
N GLU A 244 -23.73 14.18 -2.30
CA GLU A 244 -25.08 14.59 -2.73
C GLU A 244 -24.97 15.70 -3.81
N VAL A 245 -24.61 15.31 -5.03
CA VAL A 245 -24.46 16.23 -6.15
C VAL A 245 -25.79 16.43 -6.87
N ASN A 246 -26.53 15.35 -7.11
CA ASN A 246 -27.73 15.35 -7.93
C ASN A 246 -28.99 15.37 -7.06
N GLU A 247 -29.06 14.52 -6.04
CA GLU A 247 -30.23 14.35 -5.18
C GLU A 247 -29.82 14.10 -3.73
N PRO A 248 -30.64 14.52 -2.75
CA PRO A 248 -30.45 14.13 -1.35
C PRO A 248 -30.57 12.62 -1.17
N LEU A 249 -29.73 12.03 -0.34
CA LEU A 249 -29.81 10.61 0.00
C LEU A 249 -31.02 10.34 0.90
N MET A 250 -31.79 9.31 0.54
CA MET A 250 -32.93 8.82 1.30
C MET A 250 -32.53 7.58 2.13
N GLU A 251 -33.40 7.20 3.08
CA GLU A 251 -33.17 5.99 3.91
C GLU A 251 -32.92 4.73 3.06
N LEU A 252 -33.62 4.58 1.93
CA LEU A 252 -33.43 3.45 1.00
C LEU A 252 -32.01 3.40 0.41
N ASP A 253 -31.35 4.53 0.22
CA ASP A 253 -30.00 4.59 -0.32
C ASP A 253 -28.98 4.00 0.66
N PHE A 254 -29.17 4.26 1.95
CA PHE A 254 -28.32 3.66 2.99
C PHE A 254 -28.51 2.15 3.11
N ILE A 255 -29.67 1.60 2.73
CA ILE A 255 -29.89 0.16 2.63
C ILE A 255 -29.01 -0.44 1.51
N THR A 256 -28.92 0.24 0.37
CA THR A 256 -28.00 -0.19 -0.71
C THR A 256 -26.56 -0.13 -0.26
N LEU A 257 -26.14 0.94 0.40
CA LEU A 257 -24.78 1.09 0.94
C LEU A 257 -24.44 -0.01 1.94
N ASP A 258 -25.37 -0.37 2.81
CA ASP A 258 -25.23 -1.50 3.73
C ASP A 258 -25.03 -2.82 2.98
N GLY A 259 -25.85 -3.05 1.96
CA GLY A 259 -25.81 -4.27 1.16
C GLY A 259 -24.45 -4.51 0.49
N ILE A 260 -23.72 -3.44 0.15
CA ILE A 260 -22.40 -3.53 -0.47
C ILE A 260 -21.24 -3.65 0.52
N MET A 261 -21.42 -3.30 1.79
CA MET A 261 -20.28 -3.23 2.73
C MET A 261 -19.56 -4.57 2.89
N SER A 262 -20.30 -5.67 3.03
CA SER A 262 -19.69 -7.00 3.17
C SER A 262 -19.00 -7.47 1.89
N PRO A 263 -19.64 -7.42 0.70
CA PRO A 263 -18.99 -7.71 -0.57
C PRO A 263 -17.75 -6.85 -0.83
N LEU A 264 -17.84 -5.54 -0.62
CA LEU A 264 -16.73 -4.61 -0.84
C LEU A 264 -15.54 -4.92 0.08
N ARG A 265 -15.79 -5.17 1.36
CA ARG A 265 -14.75 -5.60 2.31
C ARG A 265 -14.09 -6.90 1.88
N TYR A 266 -14.87 -7.87 1.43
CA TYR A 266 -14.35 -9.15 0.96
C TYR A 266 -13.40 -8.97 -0.22
N ILE A 267 -13.83 -8.24 -1.26
CA ILE A 267 -13.01 -8.02 -2.45
C ILE A 267 -11.75 -7.23 -2.13
N LEU A 268 -11.86 -6.14 -1.35
CA LEU A 268 -10.71 -5.36 -0.92
C LEU A 268 -9.74 -6.22 -0.09
N SER A 269 -10.26 -7.13 0.76
CA SER A 269 -9.43 -8.09 1.49
C SER A 269 -8.67 -9.02 0.55
N GLN A 270 -9.30 -9.52 -0.51
CA GLN A 270 -8.63 -10.35 -1.52
C GLN A 270 -7.52 -9.57 -2.24
N ILE A 271 -7.82 -8.37 -2.72
CA ILE A 271 -6.83 -7.49 -3.37
C ILE A 271 -5.62 -7.23 -2.46
N MET A 272 -5.86 -6.92 -1.18
CA MET A 272 -4.77 -6.65 -0.24
C MET A 272 -3.99 -7.93 0.10
N THR A 273 -4.65 -9.07 0.18
CA THR A 273 -4.00 -10.37 0.41
C THR A 273 -3.12 -10.76 -0.77
N GLU A 274 -3.58 -10.57 -2.00
CA GLU A 274 -2.77 -10.81 -3.22
C GLU A 274 -1.55 -9.89 -3.25
N LYS A 275 -1.73 -8.59 -3.03
CA LYS A 275 -0.61 -7.62 -2.94
C LYS A 275 0.39 -7.98 -1.84
N ASN A 276 -0.08 -8.50 -0.71
CA ASN A 276 0.80 -8.96 0.37
C ASN A 276 1.55 -10.24 -0.01
N ARG A 277 0.90 -11.17 -0.74
CA ARG A 277 1.56 -12.38 -1.26
C ARG A 277 2.65 -12.03 -2.27
N GLU A 278 2.37 -11.14 -3.21
CA GLU A 278 3.37 -10.66 -4.18
C GLU A 278 4.57 -10.03 -3.47
N LYS A 279 4.32 -9.10 -2.52
CA LYS A 279 5.38 -8.49 -1.73
C LYS A 279 6.18 -9.52 -0.94
N LYS A 280 5.53 -10.50 -0.35
CA LYS A 280 6.20 -11.58 0.39
C LYS A 280 7.05 -12.44 -0.55
N TYR A 281 6.51 -12.79 -1.70
CA TYR A 281 7.23 -13.56 -2.72
C TYR A 281 8.48 -12.82 -3.21
N HIS A 282 8.37 -11.52 -3.54
CA HIS A 282 9.54 -10.72 -3.92
C HIS A 282 10.58 -10.65 -2.79
N ARG A 283 10.16 -10.44 -1.55
CA ARG A 283 11.06 -10.46 -0.38
C ARG A 283 11.75 -11.80 -0.19
N ASP A 284 11.05 -12.90 -0.44
CA ASP A 284 11.63 -14.24 -0.36
C ASP A 284 12.69 -14.46 -1.47
N LEU A 285 12.46 -13.95 -2.69
CA LEU A 285 13.43 -13.97 -3.78
C LEU A 285 14.66 -13.12 -3.44
N GLU A 286 14.47 -11.90 -2.97
CA GLU A 286 15.55 -11.00 -2.53
C GLU A 286 16.37 -11.65 -1.39
N TYR A 287 15.70 -12.23 -0.41
CA TYR A 287 16.35 -12.94 0.68
C TYR A 287 17.20 -14.11 0.17
N ARG A 288 16.68 -14.93 -0.76
CA ARG A 288 17.42 -16.05 -1.35
C ARG A 288 18.63 -15.56 -2.13
N LEU A 289 18.50 -14.49 -2.91
CA LEU A 289 19.59 -13.91 -3.70
C LEU A 289 20.71 -13.37 -2.79
N LEU A 290 20.37 -12.74 -1.66
CA LEU A 290 21.34 -12.15 -0.74
C LEU A 290 21.96 -13.17 0.23
N ASN A 291 21.25 -14.23 0.62
CA ASN A 291 21.68 -15.15 1.70
C ASN A 291 21.83 -16.61 1.22
N GLY A 292 21.28 -16.98 0.09
CA GLY A 292 21.26 -18.36 -0.39
C GLY A 292 22.63 -18.85 -0.89
N SER A 293 22.76 -20.18 -0.98
CA SER A 293 23.81 -20.83 -1.77
C SER A 293 23.13 -21.31 -3.05
N LEU A 294 23.01 -20.41 -4.02
CA LEU A 294 22.33 -20.63 -5.30
C LEU A 294 23.35 -21.08 -6.33
N SER A 295 22.90 -21.83 -7.33
CA SER A 295 23.63 -22.04 -8.57
C SER A 295 23.45 -20.85 -9.50
N ASP A 296 24.34 -20.63 -10.45
CA ASP A 296 24.28 -19.53 -11.41
C ASP A 296 22.92 -19.50 -12.15
N ALA A 297 22.37 -20.67 -12.50
CA ALA A 297 21.08 -20.78 -13.17
C ALA A 297 19.89 -20.31 -12.27
N GLU A 298 19.94 -20.60 -10.97
CA GLU A 298 18.93 -20.11 -10.01
C GLU A 298 19.07 -18.61 -9.76
N GLU A 299 20.29 -18.08 -9.73
CA GLU A 299 20.55 -16.65 -9.62
C GLU A 299 20.00 -15.91 -10.85
N ASP A 300 20.23 -16.42 -12.06
CA ASP A 300 19.69 -15.87 -13.31
C ASP A 300 18.16 -15.88 -13.32
N GLU A 301 17.53 -16.96 -12.86
CA GLU A 301 16.06 -17.04 -12.77
C GLU A 301 15.52 -15.99 -11.79
N ILE A 302 16.08 -15.89 -10.59
CA ILE A 302 15.66 -14.92 -9.58
C ILE A 302 15.93 -13.48 -10.06
N ALA A 303 17.10 -13.22 -10.66
CA ALA A 303 17.46 -11.91 -11.19
C ALA A 303 16.47 -11.44 -12.26
N ASN A 304 16.06 -12.35 -13.16
CA ASN A 304 15.04 -12.07 -14.18
C ASN A 304 13.68 -11.72 -13.54
N LEU A 305 13.24 -12.47 -12.51
CA LEU A 305 12.00 -12.19 -11.77
C LEU A 305 12.05 -10.85 -11.04
N LEU A 306 13.23 -10.46 -10.56
CA LEU A 306 13.49 -9.16 -9.91
C LEU A 306 13.85 -8.04 -10.90
N ASN A 307 13.86 -8.29 -12.22
CA ASN A 307 14.27 -7.35 -13.27
C ASN A 307 15.68 -6.76 -13.07
N LEU A 308 16.60 -7.54 -12.52
CA LEU A 308 18.01 -7.19 -12.41
C LEU A 308 18.73 -7.50 -13.73
N ASN A 309 19.71 -6.68 -14.12
CA ASN A 309 20.44 -6.83 -15.38
C ASN A 309 21.93 -7.07 -15.11
N SER A 310 22.51 -8.08 -15.76
CA SER A 310 23.93 -8.42 -15.63
C SER A 310 24.90 -7.35 -16.15
N ALA A 311 24.42 -6.41 -16.98
CA ALA A 311 25.21 -5.31 -17.50
C ALA A 311 25.30 -4.10 -16.55
N ASP A 312 24.40 -4.02 -15.57
CA ASP A 312 24.33 -2.93 -14.61
C ASP A 312 25.28 -3.12 -13.43
N GLU A 313 25.56 -2.06 -12.70
CA GLU A 313 26.34 -2.09 -11.47
C GLU A 313 25.40 -1.93 -10.27
N TYR A 314 25.60 -2.77 -9.24
CA TYR A 314 24.76 -2.79 -8.04
C TYR A 314 25.61 -2.72 -6.77
N ARG A 315 24.96 -2.31 -5.68
CA ARG A 315 25.45 -2.47 -4.31
C ARG A 315 24.29 -2.71 -3.36
N VAL A 316 24.55 -3.37 -2.27
CA VAL A 316 23.57 -3.56 -1.20
C VAL A 316 23.77 -2.50 -0.13
N ILE A 317 22.67 -1.93 0.34
CA ILE A 317 22.65 -0.94 1.41
C ILE A 317 21.74 -1.42 2.52
N ILE A 318 22.23 -1.36 3.75
CA ILE A 318 21.49 -1.74 4.95
C ILE A 318 21.27 -0.50 5.81
N CYS A 319 20.01 -0.19 6.05
CA CYS A 319 19.58 0.77 7.07
C CYS A 319 19.23 0.00 8.34
N TYR A 320 19.87 0.28 9.45
CA TYR A 320 19.76 -0.48 10.70
C TYR A 320 19.40 0.41 11.88
N LEU A 321 18.40 -0.03 12.65
CA LEU A 321 18.07 0.52 13.95
C LEU A 321 18.79 -0.26 15.04
N LYS A 322 19.88 0.29 15.57
CA LYS A 322 20.63 -0.28 16.69
C LYS A 322 19.98 0.20 17.99
N PRO A 323 19.44 -0.69 18.84
CA PRO A 323 18.94 -0.31 20.16
C PRO A 323 20.10 0.06 21.08
N GLU A 324 19.95 1.08 21.92
CA GLU A 324 20.97 1.46 22.91
C GLU A 324 21.25 0.33 23.91
N ASN A 325 20.23 -0.45 24.26
CA ASN A 325 20.37 -1.60 25.18
C ASN A 325 20.12 -2.91 24.44
N TYR A 326 21.12 -3.76 24.31
CA TYR A 326 21.07 -5.09 23.66
C TYR A 326 20.09 -6.10 24.31
N LYS A 327 19.54 -5.81 25.51
CA LYS A 327 18.69 -6.72 26.28
C LYS A 327 17.20 -6.57 26.02
N ASP A 328 16.77 -5.55 25.30
CA ASP A 328 15.36 -5.33 25.03
C ASP A 328 14.90 -6.11 23.81
N ASN A 329 14.00 -7.07 24.04
CA ASN A 329 13.27 -7.74 22.97
C ASN A 329 12.54 -6.68 22.13
N PHE A 330 12.67 -6.76 20.81
CA PHE A 330 12.10 -5.83 19.86
C PHE A 330 10.58 -5.73 20.05
N SER A 331 10.09 -4.64 20.61
CA SER A 331 8.68 -4.42 20.96
C SER A 331 7.81 -4.13 19.73
N ALA A 332 6.48 -4.19 19.89
CA ALA A 332 5.55 -3.83 18.81
C ALA A 332 5.71 -2.37 18.35
N ALA A 333 6.06 -1.44 19.26
CA ALA A 333 6.33 -0.04 18.94
C ALA A 333 7.56 0.10 18.02
N GLN A 334 8.60 -0.67 18.28
CA GLN A 334 9.83 -0.68 17.48
C GLN A 334 9.60 -1.21 16.05
N ARG A 335 8.71 -2.19 15.88
CA ARG A 335 8.29 -2.67 14.55
C ARG A 335 7.60 -1.56 13.75
N THR A 336 6.78 -0.76 14.40
CA THR A 336 6.10 0.38 13.77
C THR A 336 7.12 1.40 13.25
N GLU A 337 8.21 1.67 13.99
CA GLU A 337 9.25 2.58 13.53
C GLU A 337 10.06 1.99 12.36
N THR A 338 10.32 0.68 12.34
CA THR A 338 10.95 0.02 11.17
C THR A 338 10.09 0.15 9.92
N GLU A 339 8.77 -0.02 10.04
CA GLU A 339 7.85 0.20 8.92
C GLU A 339 7.82 1.65 8.43
N LEU A 340 7.98 2.63 9.32
CA LEU A 340 8.09 4.04 8.94
C LEU A 340 9.40 4.31 8.19
N ILE A 341 10.49 3.68 8.60
CA ILE A 341 11.77 3.77 7.90
C ILE A 341 11.68 3.09 6.53
N GLU A 342 11.04 1.92 6.41
CA GLU A 342 10.76 1.29 5.11
C GLU A 342 10.05 2.26 4.17
N LYS A 343 9.00 2.94 4.65
CA LYS A 343 8.26 3.92 3.85
C LYS A 343 9.11 5.14 3.49
N ALA A 344 10.00 5.57 4.38
CA ALA A 344 10.92 6.67 4.11
C ALA A 344 11.97 6.28 3.06
N VAL A 345 12.52 5.06 3.15
CA VAL A 345 13.45 4.51 2.14
C VAL A 345 12.75 4.38 0.79
N LEU A 346 11.51 3.88 0.74
CA LEU A 346 10.72 3.81 -0.50
C LEU A 346 10.47 5.16 -1.15
N LYS A 347 10.37 6.24 -0.37
CA LYS A 347 10.28 7.60 -0.91
C LYS A 347 11.62 8.11 -1.42
N PHE A 348 12.71 7.73 -0.76
CA PHE A 348 14.06 8.11 -1.11
C PHE A 348 14.55 7.39 -2.37
N VAL A 349 14.27 6.08 -2.48
CA VAL A 349 14.65 5.20 -3.59
C VAL A 349 13.45 4.37 -4.08
N PRO A 350 12.46 4.99 -4.76
CA PRO A 350 11.16 4.36 -5.04
C PRO A 350 11.20 3.19 -6.04
N LYS A 351 12.32 3.01 -6.75
CA LYS A 351 12.50 1.98 -7.79
C LYS A 351 13.42 0.84 -7.37
N GLU A 352 13.91 0.86 -6.14
CA GLU A 352 14.87 -0.13 -5.64
C GLU A 352 14.14 -1.36 -5.05
N HIS A 353 14.83 -2.50 -5.06
CA HIS A 353 14.38 -3.71 -4.41
C HIS A 353 14.63 -3.63 -2.91
N ILE A 354 13.57 -3.73 -2.10
CA ILE A 354 13.62 -3.52 -0.66
C ILE A 354 13.16 -4.75 0.09
N TYR A 355 14.05 -5.26 0.92
CA TYR A 355 13.78 -6.34 1.86
C TYR A 355 13.84 -5.80 3.30
N CYS A 356 12.80 -6.06 4.10
CA CYS A 356 12.74 -5.64 5.50
C CYS A 356 12.78 -6.84 6.43
N ASN A 357 13.65 -6.74 7.43
CA ASN A 357 13.67 -7.60 8.60
C ASN A 357 13.29 -6.75 9.84
N THR A 358 13.22 -7.34 11.02
CA THR A 358 12.71 -6.75 12.26
C THR A 358 13.22 -5.32 12.55
N ASN A 359 14.53 -5.08 12.38
CA ASN A 359 15.18 -3.79 12.65
C ASN A 359 16.09 -3.32 11.51
N ARG A 360 15.96 -3.94 10.33
CA ARG A 360 16.79 -3.64 9.16
C ARG A 360 15.91 -3.44 7.93
N VAL A 361 16.25 -2.42 7.16
CA VAL A 361 15.74 -2.20 5.80
C VAL A 361 16.93 -2.37 4.86
N ILE A 362 16.84 -3.36 4.00
CA ILE A 362 17.91 -3.74 3.07
C ILE A 362 17.42 -3.45 1.67
N TYR A 363 18.22 -2.81 0.84
CA TYR A 363 17.86 -2.59 -0.54
C TYR A 363 19.05 -2.73 -1.50
N ILE A 364 18.74 -3.22 -2.71
CA ILE A 364 19.68 -3.38 -3.80
C ILE A 364 19.65 -2.09 -4.61
N HIS A 365 20.71 -1.28 -4.48
CA HIS A 365 20.86 -0.03 -5.20
C HIS A 365 21.52 -0.26 -6.56
N LYS A 366 20.82 0.18 -7.62
CA LYS A 366 21.41 0.26 -8.95
C LYS A 366 22.24 1.54 -9.07
N GLU A 367 23.54 1.38 -9.27
CA GLU A 367 24.45 2.52 -9.41
C GLU A 367 24.28 3.18 -10.77
N ASN A 368 24.15 4.48 -10.76
CA ASN A 368 24.14 5.29 -11.96
C ASN A 368 25.55 5.82 -12.29
N ARG A 369 25.70 6.89 -13.06
CA ARG A 369 26.99 7.43 -13.48
C ARG A 369 27.87 7.86 -12.30
N LYS A 370 29.22 7.87 -12.49
CA LYS A 370 30.20 8.23 -11.44
C LYS A 370 29.94 9.55 -10.73
N GLU A 371 29.39 10.54 -11.41
CA GLU A 371 29.06 11.86 -10.85
C GLU A 371 27.91 11.80 -9.84
N GLU A 372 26.98 10.86 -10.01
CA GLU A 372 25.85 10.66 -9.11
C GLU A 372 26.25 9.95 -7.80
N ARG A 373 27.40 9.26 -7.77
CA ARG A 373 27.90 8.53 -6.57
C ARG A 373 28.17 9.43 -5.37
N LEU A 374 28.82 10.57 -5.59
CA LEU A 374 29.11 11.52 -4.52
C LEU A 374 27.82 12.18 -4.00
N GLU A 375 26.92 12.52 -4.92
CA GLU A 375 25.64 13.11 -4.59
C GLU A 375 24.75 12.09 -3.84
N PHE A 376 24.71 10.85 -4.29
CA PHE A 376 23.93 9.79 -3.64
C PHE A 376 24.43 9.55 -2.21
N ARG A 377 25.75 9.48 -1.99
CA ARG A 377 26.31 9.33 -0.65
C ARG A 377 25.92 10.49 0.26
N LYS A 378 26.01 11.72 -0.23
CA LYS A 378 25.60 12.91 0.54
C LYS A 378 24.10 12.83 0.88
N LYS A 379 23.28 12.40 -0.06
CA LYS A 379 21.86 12.14 0.19
C LYS A 379 21.62 11.09 1.27
N LEU A 380 22.44 10.02 1.32
CA LEU A 380 22.37 9.01 2.39
C LEU A 380 22.77 9.57 3.76
N GLU A 381 23.79 10.43 3.82
CA GLU A 381 24.22 11.10 5.05
C GLU A 381 23.13 12.07 5.54
N ASP A 382 22.51 12.85 4.63
CA ASP A 382 21.38 13.71 4.95
C ASP A 382 20.13 12.90 5.39
N PHE A 383 19.86 11.80 4.72
CA PHE A 383 18.76 10.89 5.07
C PHE A 383 18.97 10.28 6.47
N GLN A 384 20.18 9.82 6.77
CA GLN A 384 20.54 9.29 8.09
C GLN A 384 20.28 10.33 9.19
N ARG A 385 20.73 11.59 8.97
CA ARG A 385 20.53 12.67 9.92
C ARG A 385 19.04 12.96 10.16
N ILE A 386 18.23 13.07 9.10
CA ILE A 386 16.79 13.32 9.21
C ILE A 386 16.09 12.23 10.02
N ILE A 387 16.44 10.96 9.80
CA ILE A 387 15.86 9.85 10.56
C ILE A 387 16.32 9.88 12.02
N GLN A 388 17.60 10.14 12.27
CA GLN A 388 18.14 10.22 13.63
C GLN A 388 17.50 11.34 14.44
N ASP A 389 17.34 12.53 13.85
CA ASP A 389 16.67 13.68 14.47
C ASP A 389 15.21 13.34 14.81
N ARG A 390 14.50 12.66 13.90
CA ARG A 390 13.12 12.21 14.13
C ARG A 390 13.01 11.17 15.26
N LEU A 391 13.98 10.26 15.39
CA LEU A 391 14.02 9.31 16.49
C LEU A 391 14.24 10.03 17.82
N ALA A 392 15.10 11.04 17.84
CA ALA A 392 15.35 11.87 19.02
C ALA A 392 14.11 12.69 19.42
N GLU A 393 13.41 13.31 18.47
CA GLU A 393 12.15 14.05 18.70
C GLU A 393 11.06 13.17 19.35
N LYS A 394 11.07 11.87 19.04
CA LYS A 394 10.13 10.90 19.62
C LYS A 394 10.63 10.24 20.91
N GLU A 395 11.77 10.67 21.43
CA GLU A 395 12.43 10.09 22.61
C GLU A 395 12.73 8.59 22.47
N LEU A 396 12.93 8.12 21.22
CA LEU A 396 13.22 6.74 20.92
C LEU A 396 14.74 6.49 21.00
N LYS A 397 15.14 5.59 21.89
CA LYS A 397 16.55 5.25 22.16
C LYS A 397 17.11 4.29 21.13
N PHE A 398 17.27 4.76 19.90
CA PHE A 398 17.88 4.02 18.81
C PHE A 398 18.94 4.86 18.11
N GLU A 399 19.99 4.18 17.68
CA GLU A 399 20.95 4.71 16.74
C GLU A 399 20.61 4.23 15.33
N PHE A 400 20.51 5.15 14.37
CA PHE A 400 20.22 4.81 12.98
C PHE A 400 21.51 4.77 12.18
N LEU A 401 21.87 3.58 11.70
CA LEU A 401 23.11 3.29 10.99
C LEU A 401 22.84 2.92 9.53
N ILE A 402 23.75 3.28 8.63
CA ILE A 402 23.71 2.89 7.23
C ILE A 402 25.04 2.22 6.84
N GLY A 403 24.95 0.94 6.45
CA GLY A 403 26.05 0.18 5.88
C GLY A 403 25.93 0.11 4.36
N ILE A 404 27.02 0.42 3.65
CA ILE A 404 27.09 0.42 2.18
C ILE A 404 28.09 -0.66 1.76
N GLY A 405 27.61 -1.65 1.01
CA GLY A 405 28.42 -2.72 0.45
C GLY A 405 29.27 -2.28 -0.75
N LYS A 406 30.20 -3.13 -1.15
CA LYS A 406 31.01 -2.88 -2.34
C LYS A 406 30.16 -2.80 -3.60
N LEU A 407 30.64 -2.06 -4.59
CA LEU A 407 30.07 -2.04 -5.91
C LEU A 407 30.44 -3.31 -6.66
N ILE A 408 29.46 -3.96 -7.25
CA ILE A 408 29.62 -5.15 -8.05
C ILE A 408 29.07 -4.93 -9.45
N LYS A 409 29.55 -5.69 -10.42
CA LYS A 409 29.02 -5.70 -11.78
C LYS A 409 28.10 -6.91 -11.95
N GLY A 410 26.87 -6.63 -12.38
CA GLY A 410 25.84 -7.67 -12.44
C GLY A 410 25.28 -8.02 -11.07
N TYR A 411 24.69 -9.18 -10.92
CA TYR A 411 23.98 -9.62 -9.71
C TYR A 411 24.57 -10.87 -9.04
N HIS A 412 25.49 -11.57 -9.66
CA HIS A 412 26.06 -12.82 -9.11
C HIS A 412 26.83 -12.61 -7.79
N ASP A 413 27.45 -11.44 -7.61
CA ASP A 413 28.19 -11.10 -6.40
C ASP A 413 27.37 -10.27 -5.37
N LEU A 414 26.04 -10.19 -5.52
CA LEU A 414 25.18 -9.41 -4.59
C LEU A 414 25.33 -9.86 -3.15
N LYS A 415 25.53 -11.16 -2.92
CA LYS A 415 25.80 -11.71 -1.60
C LYS A 415 27.05 -11.12 -0.96
N GLU A 416 28.12 -10.91 -1.74
CA GLU A 416 29.34 -10.30 -1.20
C GLU A 416 29.11 -8.84 -0.82
N SER A 417 28.40 -8.09 -1.66
CA SER A 417 28.01 -6.72 -1.34
C SER A 417 27.11 -6.64 -0.08
N PHE A 418 26.23 -7.62 0.11
CA PHE A 418 25.40 -7.74 1.29
C PHE A 418 26.22 -8.00 2.56
N GLU A 419 27.14 -8.97 2.53
CA GLU A 419 28.03 -9.25 3.67
C GLU A 419 28.90 -8.05 4.01
N ASP A 420 29.40 -7.31 3.01
CA ASP A 420 30.16 -6.08 3.23
C ASP A 420 29.32 -5.00 3.94
N SER A 421 28.08 -4.81 3.51
CA SER A 421 27.17 -3.83 4.14
C SER A 421 26.80 -4.23 5.57
N LYS A 422 26.66 -5.51 5.84
CA LYS A 422 26.43 -6.08 7.16
C LYS A 422 27.65 -5.89 8.08
N ASN A 423 28.85 -6.22 7.58
CA ASN A 423 30.11 -6.00 8.30
C ASN A 423 30.34 -4.52 8.64
N ALA A 424 29.95 -3.59 7.74
CA ALA A 424 30.04 -2.15 8.00
C ALA A 424 29.26 -1.74 9.26
N ILE A 425 28.12 -2.38 9.51
CA ILE A 425 27.26 -2.10 10.68
C ILE A 425 27.76 -2.88 11.90
N GLU A 426 28.11 -4.15 11.74
CA GLU A 426 28.52 -5.03 12.83
C GLU A 426 29.78 -4.54 13.52
N TYR A 427 30.75 -4.03 12.74
CA TYR A 427 32.01 -3.50 13.25
C TYR A 427 32.06 -1.98 13.33
N ILE A 428 30.90 -1.31 13.46
CA ILE A 428 30.82 0.16 13.42
C ILE A 428 31.72 0.83 14.46
N ASP A 429 31.79 0.28 15.67
CA ASP A 429 32.56 0.87 16.76
C ASP A 429 34.08 0.77 16.51
N VAL A 430 34.53 -0.36 15.93
CA VAL A 430 35.93 -0.51 15.48
C VAL A 430 36.25 0.45 14.34
N ILE A 431 35.32 0.61 13.39
CA ILE A 431 35.47 1.51 12.25
C ILE A 431 35.57 2.97 12.72
N ARG A 432 34.76 3.36 13.68
CA ARG A 432 34.78 4.72 14.29
C ARG A 432 36.14 5.04 14.88
N ASN A 433 36.70 4.08 15.59
CA ASN A 433 38.03 4.21 16.20
C ASN A 433 39.12 4.33 15.12
N ILE A 434 39.08 3.49 14.06
CA ILE A 434 40.05 3.53 12.96
C ILE A 434 40.00 4.85 12.19
N VAL A 435 38.80 5.32 11.94
CA VAL A 435 38.55 6.57 11.15
C VAL A 435 38.76 7.82 12.01
N GLY A 436 38.71 7.69 13.35
CA GLY A 436 38.78 8.81 14.29
C GLY A 436 37.54 9.68 14.32
N ASP A 437 36.36 9.11 13.98
CA ASP A 437 35.08 9.79 13.94
C ASP A 437 34.03 8.99 14.72
N ALA A 438 33.86 9.35 16.00
CA ALA A 438 32.95 8.68 16.91
C ALA A 438 31.46 8.77 16.49
N ASN A 439 31.11 9.79 15.70
CA ASN A 439 29.73 10.05 15.27
C ASN A 439 29.41 9.47 13.89
N LYS A 440 30.33 8.72 13.29
CA LYS A 440 30.14 8.16 11.97
C LYS A 440 29.02 7.12 11.99
N SER A 441 27.94 7.38 11.23
CA SER A 441 26.76 6.51 11.15
C SER A 441 26.50 5.96 9.75
N VAL A 442 27.22 6.48 8.73
CA VAL A 442 27.17 5.99 7.35
C VAL A 442 28.54 5.45 6.97
N VAL A 443 28.64 4.13 6.77
CA VAL A 443 29.89 3.42 6.49
C VAL A 443 29.84 2.73 5.13
N ASP A 444 30.82 3.06 4.30
CA ASP A 444 31.06 2.45 2.99
C ASP A 444 32.27 1.52 3.10
N CYS A 445 32.03 0.20 3.08
CA CYS A 445 33.08 -0.82 3.21
C CYS A 445 34.17 -0.69 2.17
N SER A 446 33.85 -0.26 0.95
CA SER A 446 34.85 -0.08 -0.12
C SER A 446 35.95 0.92 0.21
N LYS A 447 35.71 1.79 1.21
CA LYS A 447 36.66 2.83 1.66
C LYS A 447 37.49 2.40 2.86
N LEU A 448 37.25 1.23 3.42
CA LEU A 448 37.94 0.75 4.59
C LEU A 448 39.27 0.03 4.28
N GLY A 449 39.59 -0.09 2.96
CA GLY A 449 40.90 -0.64 2.52
C GLY A 449 41.19 -2.02 3.12
N PHE A 450 42.36 -2.13 3.79
CA PHE A 450 42.83 -3.37 4.36
C PHE A 450 41.94 -3.95 5.46
N PHE A 451 41.17 -3.13 6.17
CA PHE A 451 40.21 -3.55 7.19
C PHE A 451 39.14 -4.53 6.64
N HIS A 452 38.76 -4.34 5.38
CA HIS A 452 37.81 -5.22 4.70
C HIS A 452 38.24 -6.69 4.65
N ILE A 453 39.55 -6.95 4.62
CA ILE A 453 40.09 -8.32 4.64
C ILE A 453 39.74 -9.00 5.97
N PHE A 454 39.91 -8.30 7.07
CA PHE A 454 39.70 -8.86 8.41
C PHE A 454 38.22 -9.18 8.67
N THR A 455 37.33 -8.37 8.17
CA THR A 455 35.87 -8.59 8.35
C THR A 455 35.35 -9.78 7.53
N ASN A 456 36.03 -10.14 6.43
CA ASN A 456 35.60 -11.21 5.51
C ASN A 456 36.22 -12.59 5.81
N ILE A 457 37.16 -12.69 6.74
CA ILE A 457 37.72 -13.99 7.14
C ILE A 457 36.64 -14.79 7.88
N LYS A 458 36.25 -15.95 7.31
CA LYS A 458 35.17 -16.81 7.84
C LYS A 458 35.50 -17.40 9.22
N ASP A 459 36.72 -17.90 9.39
CA ASP A 459 37.18 -18.41 10.68
C ASP A 459 37.87 -17.29 11.45
N LYS A 460 37.11 -16.62 12.30
CA LYS A 460 37.64 -15.52 13.14
C LYS A 460 38.76 -15.97 14.10
N LYS A 461 38.83 -17.26 14.45
CA LYS A 461 39.92 -17.78 15.28
C LYS A 461 41.28 -17.72 14.57
N GLN A 462 41.30 -17.83 13.24
CA GLN A 462 42.51 -17.66 12.45
C GLN A 462 43.08 -16.24 12.55
N LEU A 463 42.25 -15.23 12.78
CA LEU A 463 42.71 -13.85 12.97
C LEU A 463 43.70 -13.71 14.13
N ARG A 464 43.59 -14.54 15.17
CA ARG A 464 44.53 -14.53 16.32
C ARG A 464 45.96 -14.75 15.90
N THR A 465 46.22 -15.54 14.86
CA THR A 465 47.56 -15.83 14.38
C THR A 465 48.25 -14.63 13.72
N TYR A 466 47.48 -13.59 13.38
CA TYR A 466 47.99 -12.35 12.80
C TYR A 466 48.18 -11.23 13.82
N ILE A 467 47.89 -11.47 15.10
CA ILE A 467 48.18 -10.52 16.18
C ILE A 467 49.67 -10.63 16.54
N PRO A 468 50.45 -9.56 16.42
CA PRO A 468 51.86 -9.57 16.84
C PRO A 468 52.00 -9.93 18.33
N ASP A 469 53.07 -10.63 18.68
CA ASP A 469 53.36 -11.01 20.08
C ASP A 469 53.37 -9.80 21.00
N ALA A 470 53.94 -8.68 20.55
CA ALA A 470 53.96 -7.42 21.28
C ALA A 470 52.53 -6.92 21.68
N VAL A 471 51.56 -7.06 20.79
CA VAL A 471 50.15 -6.68 21.08
C VAL A 471 49.51 -7.66 22.08
N ASN A 472 49.78 -8.95 21.93
CA ASN A 472 49.33 -9.97 22.89
C ASN A 472 49.92 -9.73 24.30
N ASP A 473 51.20 -9.38 24.40
CA ASP A 473 51.86 -9.13 25.67
C ASP A 473 51.26 -7.92 26.40
N ILE A 474 50.99 -6.84 25.65
CA ILE A 474 50.30 -5.65 26.20
C ILE A 474 48.89 -6.03 26.67
N TYR A 475 48.16 -6.78 25.87
CA TYR A 475 46.80 -7.19 26.19
C TYR A 475 46.72 -8.07 27.43
N GLN A 476 47.66 -9.04 27.57
CA GLN A 476 47.76 -9.87 28.76
C GLN A 476 48.13 -9.06 30.00
N TYR A 477 49.02 -8.07 29.86
CA TYR A 477 49.33 -7.14 30.94
C TYR A 477 48.10 -6.35 31.40
N ASP A 478 47.32 -5.83 30.46
CA ASP A 478 46.09 -5.05 30.78
C ASP A 478 45.06 -5.90 31.51
N ILE A 479 44.85 -7.17 31.10
CA ILE A 479 43.95 -8.11 31.79
C ILE A 479 44.44 -8.37 33.22
N GLN A 480 45.76 -8.62 33.42
CA GLN A 480 46.30 -8.99 34.72
C GLN A 480 46.37 -7.81 35.70
N LYS A 481 46.61 -6.62 35.22
CA LYS A 481 46.84 -5.41 36.02
C LYS A 481 45.71 -4.40 35.98
N ASN A 482 44.62 -4.72 35.29
CA ASN A 482 43.54 -3.79 34.99
C ASN A 482 44.10 -2.47 34.40
N GLY A 483 44.99 -2.64 33.41
CA GLY A 483 45.71 -1.56 32.76
C GLY A 483 44.90 -0.98 31.57
N GLU A 484 45.44 0.09 30.99
CA GLU A 484 44.86 0.77 29.81
C GLU A 484 45.94 1.03 28.76
N LEU A 485 46.88 0.09 28.61
CA LEU A 485 48.00 0.26 27.69
C LEU A 485 47.57 0.13 26.23
N ILE A 486 46.68 -0.85 25.91
CA ILE A 486 46.13 -1.03 24.55
C ILE A 486 45.39 0.23 24.09
N ASP A 487 44.49 0.75 24.94
CA ASP A 487 43.71 1.95 24.60
C ASP A 487 44.62 3.17 24.48
N THR A 488 45.64 3.29 25.32
CA THR A 488 46.61 4.39 25.22
C THR A 488 47.42 4.29 23.92
N LEU A 489 47.86 3.10 23.54
CA LEU A 489 48.62 2.86 22.31
C LEU A 489 47.75 3.17 21.07
N GLU A 490 46.52 2.67 21.03
CA GLU A 490 45.59 2.93 19.95
C GLU A 490 45.32 4.44 19.78
N CYS A 491 44.99 5.12 20.88
CA CYS A 491 44.75 6.56 20.87
C CYS A 491 45.97 7.33 20.36
N TYR A 492 47.18 6.94 20.79
CA TYR A 492 48.43 7.53 20.35
C TYR A 492 48.69 7.35 18.84
N LEU A 493 48.51 6.11 18.33
CA LEU A 493 48.65 5.78 16.91
C LEU A 493 47.62 6.53 16.04
N ASN A 494 46.41 6.63 16.52
CA ASN A 494 45.31 7.31 15.78
C ASN A 494 45.47 8.83 15.70
N HIS A 495 46.20 9.42 16.67
CA HIS A 495 46.36 10.88 16.75
C HIS A 495 47.77 11.35 16.38
N LYS A 496 48.38 10.68 15.39
CA LYS A 496 49.68 11.03 14.79
C LYS A 496 50.82 11.08 15.80
N TYR A 497 50.87 10.14 16.70
CA TYR A 497 51.91 10.04 17.73
C TYR A 497 52.00 11.25 18.66
N SER A 498 50.89 11.93 18.93
CA SER A 498 50.83 13.14 19.75
C SER A 498 50.47 12.82 21.20
N ILE A 499 51.42 12.82 22.11
CA ILE A 499 51.20 12.68 23.56
C ILE A 499 50.18 13.65 24.09
N ARG A 500 50.23 14.92 23.61
CA ARG A 500 49.33 15.97 24.04
C ARG A 500 47.87 15.63 23.67
N LYS A 501 47.59 15.28 22.40
CA LYS A 501 46.25 14.95 21.96
C LYS A 501 45.71 13.68 22.64
N THR A 502 46.58 12.68 22.81
CA THR A 502 46.24 11.45 23.52
C THR A 502 45.84 11.74 24.97
N SER A 503 46.58 12.62 25.67
CA SER A 503 46.29 13.00 27.05
C SER A 503 44.97 13.77 27.17
N GLU A 504 44.70 14.66 26.25
CA GLU A 504 43.44 15.42 26.19
C GLU A 504 42.24 14.48 25.98
N LEU A 505 42.33 13.53 25.05
CA LEU A 505 41.24 12.61 24.71
C LEU A 505 40.99 11.53 25.76
N MET A 506 42.04 11.05 26.41
CA MET A 506 41.93 10.06 27.49
C MET A 506 41.64 10.69 28.85
N ASN A 507 41.54 12.03 28.93
CA ASN A 507 41.35 12.77 30.18
C ASN A 507 42.41 12.44 31.26
N VAL A 508 43.65 12.23 30.86
CA VAL A 508 44.77 11.94 31.75
C VAL A 508 45.90 12.96 31.57
N HIS A 509 46.80 13.05 32.56
CA HIS A 509 47.95 13.95 32.43
C HIS A 509 48.93 13.42 31.37
N SER A 510 49.62 14.29 30.64
CA SER A 510 50.61 13.94 29.61
C SER A 510 51.75 13.03 30.14
N ARG A 511 52.14 13.21 31.40
CA ARG A 511 53.11 12.33 32.08
C ARG A 511 52.59 10.88 32.20
N THR A 512 51.32 10.68 32.42
CA THR A 512 50.69 9.36 32.50
C THR A 512 50.76 8.66 31.13
N VAL A 513 50.45 9.40 30.05
CA VAL A 513 50.58 8.88 28.67
C VAL A 513 52.05 8.50 28.39
N SER A 514 53.00 9.40 28.70
CA SER A 514 54.43 9.10 28.50
C SER A 514 54.87 7.88 29.31
N TYR A 515 54.43 7.74 30.56
CA TYR A 515 54.73 6.57 31.39
C TYR A 515 54.14 5.29 30.79
N ARG A 516 52.91 5.32 30.32
CA ARG A 516 52.25 4.16 29.68
C ARG A 516 52.97 3.74 28.40
N LEU A 517 53.37 4.70 27.57
CA LEU A 517 54.12 4.44 26.34
C LEU A 517 55.51 3.86 26.65
N GLN A 518 56.22 4.40 27.67
CA GLN A 518 57.50 3.83 28.12
C GLN A 518 57.31 2.41 28.65
N LYS A 519 56.23 2.16 29.37
CA LYS A 519 55.90 0.83 29.88
C LYS A 519 55.65 -0.18 28.75
N ILE A 520 55.02 0.26 27.64
CA ILE A 520 54.83 -0.55 26.43
C ILE A 520 56.18 -0.93 25.83
N VAL A 521 57.09 0.05 25.67
CA VAL A 521 58.45 -0.22 25.18
C VAL A 521 59.22 -1.20 26.08
N ASP A 522 59.12 -1.00 27.41
CA ASP A 522 59.80 -1.89 28.38
C ASP A 522 59.27 -3.32 28.35
N LEU A 523 57.98 -3.51 28.04
CA LEU A 523 57.35 -4.83 27.96
C LEU A 523 57.62 -5.55 26.64
N THR A 524 57.68 -4.81 25.53
CA THR A 524 57.66 -5.42 24.20
C THR A 524 58.90 -5.16 23.36
N GLY A 525 59.74 -4.17 23.75
CA GLY A 525 60.85 -3.72 22.94
C GLY A 525 60.45 -2.93 21.68
N MET A 526 59.19 -2.50 21.60
CA MET A 526 58.60 -1.84 20.43
C MET A 526 59.32 -0.55 20.06
N ASP A 527 59.58 -0.37 18.75
CA ASP A 527 60.15 0.85 18.18
C ASP A 527 59.05 1.63 17.43
N PHE A 528 58.64 2.78 17.99
CA PHE A 528 57.63 3.65 17.41
C PHE A 528 58.07 4.33 16.08
N ASP A 529 59.34 4.35 15.78
CA ASP A 529 59.87 4.90 14.52
C ASP A 529 59.89 3.85 13.40
N ASN A 530 59.72 2.58 13.73
CA ASN A 530 59.63 1.47 12.76
C ASN A 530 58.23 1.40 12.13
N ILE A 531 58.08 1.93 10.92
CA ILE A 531 56.80 1.99 10.19
C ILE A 531 56.15 0.62 9.99
N THR A 532 56.98 -0.39 9.67
CA THR A 532 56.49 -1.76 9.43
C THR A 532 55.94 -2.40 10.71
N GLU A 533 56.63 -2.21 11.83
CA GLU A 533 56.20 -2.68 13.15
C GLU A 533 54.93 -1.95 13.58
N MET A 534 54.85 -0.64 13.43
CA MET A 534 53.68 0.14 13.80
C MET A 534 52.45 -0.21 12.94
N LEU A 535 52.67 -0.55 11.66
CA LEU A 535 51.58 -1.07 10.83
C LEU A 535 51.07 -2.43 11.33
N ALA A 536 51.97 -3.35 11.68
CA ALA A 536 51.60 -4.65 12.22
C ALA A 536 50.88 -4.53 13.57
N VAL A 537 51.38 -3.68 14.47
CA VAL A 537 50.78 -3.39 15.78
C VAL A 537 49.36 -2.81 15.60
N ARG A 538 49.21 -1.83 14.71
CA ARG A 538 47.89 -1.24 14.43
C ARG A 538 46.89 -2.27 13.91
N ASN A 539 47.30 -3.11 12.97
CA ASN A 539 46.47 -4.22 12.48
C ASN A 539 46.16 -5.23 13.58
N GLY A 540 47.12 -5.55 14.45
CA GLY A 540 46.93 -6.43 15.60
C GLY A 540 45.89 -5.91 16.59
N ILE A 541 45.89 -4.61 16.90
CA ILE A 541 44.88 -3.95 17.76
C ILE A 541 43.51 -4.04 17.12
N ILE A 542 43.39 -3.77 15.81
CA ILE A 542 42.14 -3.88 15.05
C ILE A 542 41.60 -5.31 15.14
N ILE A 543 42.43 -6.32 14.89
CA ILE A 543 42.06 -7.73 14.97
C ILE A 543 41.61 -8.10 16.39
N LEU A 544 42.30 -7.64 17.42
CA LEU A 544 41.93 -7.87 18.80
C LEU A 544 40.53 -7.36 19.09
N LYS A 545 40.22 -6.12 18.69
CA LYS A 545 38.90 -5.52 18.89
C LYS A 545 37.78 -6.20 18.09
N ILE A 546 38.08 -6.73 16.92
CA ILE A 546 37.13 -7.58 16.17
C ILE A 546 36.83 -8.86 16.95
N LEU A 547 37.82 -9.47 17.55
CA LEU A 547 37.68 -10.71 18.33
C LEU A 547 36.97 -10.49 19.67
N GLU A 548 37.08 -9.32 20.28
CA GLU A 548 36.36 -8.95 21.52
C GLU A 548 34.87 -8.69 21.31
N GLN A 549 34.45 -8.34 20.08
CA GLN A 549 33.04 -8.13 19.73
C GLN A 549 32.29 -9.43 19.41
N LEU A 550 32.97 -10.56 19.33
CA LEU A 550 32.43 -11.89 19.05
C LEU A 550 32.19 -12.68 20.34
#